data_6b0b8e487dee660e89106874d12fda76
#
_entry.id   6b0b8e487dee660e89106874d12fda76
#
_cell.length_a   1.000
_cell.length_b   1.000
_cell.length_c   1.000
_cell.angle_alpha   90.00
_cell.angle_beta   90.00
_cell.angle_gamma   90.00
#
_symmetry.space_group_name_H-M   'P 1'
#
loop_
_entity.id
_entity.type
_entity.pdbx_description
1 polymer ?
#
loop_
_entity_poly.entity_id
_entity_poly.type
_entity_poly.pdbx_seq_one_letter_code
_entity_poly.pdbx_strand_id
1 'polypeptide(L)'
;MEDGINTLRYSDIFLAMYFNARRQRQMCIRDRVYMYSGELEINERGRITRLYKGDCAFIRKDFSVQMTKQARDGEQFKAIFLMFTTKFLRDFYNQLDKDTIPKEAKREKVSLCKLPSNRPDIVSLFESMTPYFNSNIQPTDKLLQLKMTEGLYVLLNTSKNLYASIFDFTDPWKIDILEFLERNYMND
;
A
#
# COMPACT_ATOMS: atom_id res chain seq x y z
N MET A 1 -10.23 14.96 19.88
CA MET A 1 -10.60 14.07 18.76
C MET A 1 -9.35 13.28 18.44
N GLU A 2 -9.34 12.02 18.80
CA GLU A 2 -8.19 11.14 18.59
C GLU A 2 -7.96 10.92 17.09
N ASP A 3 -6.71 11.08 16.65
CA ASP A 3 -6.29 10.71 15.30
C ASP A 3 -6.43 9.19 15.16
N GLY A 4 -7.55 8.73 14.62
CA GLY A 4 -7.90 7.32 14.52
C GLY A 4 -7.07 6.62 13.45
N ILE A 5 -6.10 5.82 13.87
CA ILE A 5 -5.45 4.81 13.02
C ILE A 5 -5.93 3.46 13.55
N ASN A 6 -6.73 2.76 12.77
CA ASN A 6 -7.07 1.37 13.07
C ASN A 6 -6.16 0.48 12.22
N THR A 7 -5.25 -0.24 12.87
CA THR A 7 -4.25 -1.07 12.20
C THR A 7 -4.45 -2.53 12.57
N LEU A 8 -4.69 -3.36 11.58
CA LEU A 8 -4.66 -4.80 11.72
C LEU A 8 -3.27 -5.29 11.32
N ARG A 9 -2.52 -5.79 12.31
CA ARG A 9 -1.16 -6.28 12.12
C ARG A 9 -1.11 -7.77 12.34
N TYR A 10 -0.59 -8.49 11.36
CA TYR A 10 -0.27 -9.90 11.50
C TYR A 10 1.11 -10.18 10.92
N SER A 11 2.02 -10.69 11.76
CA SER A 11 3.44 -10.99 11.45
C SER A 11 4.10 -10.07 10.40
N ASP A 12 3.88 -10.31 9.12
CA ASP A 12 4.49 -9.61 7.98
C ASP A 12 3.49 -8.85 7.10
N ILE A 13 2.24 -8.69 7.58
CA ILE A 13 1.15 -8.09 6.82
C ILE A 13 0.58 -6.90 7.59
N PHE A 14 0.41 -5.77 6.90
CA PHE A 14 -0.23 -4.59 7.46
C PHE A 14 -1.41 -4.17 6.60
N LEU A 15 -2.57 -4.11 7.22
CA LEU A 15 -3.75 -3.45 6.69
C LEU A 15 -4.09 -2.30 7.62
N ALA A 16 -4.08 -1.08 7.12
CA ALA A 16 -4.38 0.10 7.91
C ALA A 16 -5.46 0.95 7.26
N MET A 17 -6.50 1.28 8.03
CA MET A 17 -7.46 2.31 7.66
C MET A 17 -7.14 3.58 8.45
N TYR A 18 -6.97 4.67 7.75
CA TYR A 18 -6.65 5.97 8.31
C TYR A 18 -7.89 6.85 8.31
N PHE A 19 -8.18 7.44 9.48
CA PHE A 19 -9.23 8.43 9.68
C PHE A 19 -8.60 9.71 10.24
N ASN A 20 -9.02 10.87 9.76
CA ASN A 20 -8.72 12.20 10.33
C ASN A 20 -7.24 12.51 10.63
N ALA A 21 -6.30 11.83 10.01
CA ALA A 21 -4.89 12.00 10.33
C ALA A 21 -4.29 13.20 9.61
N ARG A 22 -3.88 14.24 10.34
CA ARG A 22 -3.08 15.38 9.87
C ARG A 22 -1.58 15.15 9.94
N ARG A 23 -1.09 13.92 9.95
CA ARG A 23 0.35 13.65 10.09
C ARG A 23 1.04 13.53 8.74
N GLN A 24 2.11 14.33 8.56
CA GLN A 24 3.14 14.03 7.58
C GLN A 24 3.90 12.78 8.05
N ARG A 25 3.96 11.76 7.21
CA ARG A 25 4.82 10.59 7.44
C ARG A 25 5.72 10.39 6.22
N GLN A 26 6.99 10.19 6.50
CA GLN A 26 7.92 9.60 5.54
C GLN A 26 7.68 8.08 5.60
N MET A 27 7.15 7.50 4.53
CA MET A 27 6.89 6.07 4.46
C MET A 27 7.84 5.43 3.46
N CYS A 28 8.51 4.35 3.90
CA CYS A 28 9.48 3.59 3.13
C CYS A 28 8.94 2.19 2.76
N ILE A 29 7.65 2.06 2.42
CA ILE A 29 7.00 0.76 2.23
C ILE A 29 6.32 0.71 0.84
N ARG A 30 6.24 -0.48 0.25
CA ARG A 30 5.47 -0.72 -0.98
C ARG A 30 3.99 -0.77 -0.63
N ASP A 31 3.30 0.35 -0.81
CA ASP A 31 1.93 0.52 -0.36
C ASP A 31 0.99 0.66 -1.54
N ARG A 32 -0.19 0.07 -1.38
CA ARG A 32 -1.34 0.36 -2.22
C ARG A 32 -2.37 1.13 -1.39
N VAL A 33 -2.81 2.27 -1.90
CA VAL A 33 -3.80 3.11 -1.25
C VAL A 33 -5.08 3.18 -2.08
N TYR A 34 -6.23 3.09 -1.41
CA TYR A 34 -7.54 3.36 -1.97
C TYR A 34 -8.24 4.44 -1.15
N MET A 35 -8.75 5.47 -1.84
CA MET A 35 -9.34 6.65 -1.23
C MET A 35 -10.86 6.53 -1.14
N TYR A 36 -11.41 6.60 0.08
CA TYR A 36 -12.86 6.67 0.31
C TYR A 36 -13.38 8.11 0.40
N SER A 37 -12.61 9.00 1.02
CA SER A 37 -12.96 10.42 1.14
C SER A 37 -11.74 11.28 1.47
N GLY A 38 -11.89 12.60 1.35
CA GLY A 38 -10.82 13.56 1.55
C GLY A 38 -9.83 13.60 0.39
N GLU A 39 -8.62 14.08 0.68
CA GLU A 39 -7.52 14.22 -0.28
C GLU A 39 -6.22 13.68 0.30
N LEU A 40 -5.44 12.97 -0.50
CA LEU A 40 -4.07 12.58 -0.23
C LEU A 40 -3.14 13.27 -1.22
N GLU A 41 -2.35 14.21 -0.73
CA GLU A 41 -1.27 14.82 -1.50
C GLU A 41 0.02 14.03 -1.26
N ILE A 42 0.67 13.63 -2.34
CA ILE A 42 1.94 12.90 -2.34
C ILE A 42 2.96 13.77 -3.07
N ASN A 43 3.97 14.21 -2.34
CA ASN A 43 5.07 15.03 -2.86
C ASN A 43 6.33 14.17 -2.97
N GLU A 44 6.79 13.99 -4.21
CA GLU A 44 8.05 13.36 -4.54
C GLU A 44 9.02 14.40 -5.09
N ARG A 45 9.93 14.89 -4.26
CA ARG A 45 10.97 15.86 -4.68
C ARG A 45 10.43 17.06 -5.46
N GLY A 46 9.29 17.60 -5.03
CA GLY A 46 8.62 18.73 -5.66
C GLY A 46 7.57 18.34 -6.72
N ARG A 47 7.50 17.08 -7.14
CA ARG A 47 6.40 16.59 -7.97
C ARG A 47 5.22 16.21 -7.09
N ILE A 48 4.13 16.94 -7.22
CA ILE A 48 2.91 16.75 -6.43
C ILE A 48 1.90 15.91 -7.22
N THR A 49 1.42 14.84 -6.60
CA THR A 49 0.29 14.03 -7.09
C THR A 49 -0.80 14.02 -6.05
N ARG A 50 -2.04 14.26 -6.46
CA ARG A 50 -3.21 14.25 -5.59
C ARG A 50 -4.13 13.09 -5.91
N LEU A 51 -4.58 12.41 -4.86
CA LEU A 51 -5.55 11.33 -4.91
C LEU A 51 -6.82 11.77 -4.20
N TYR A 52 -7.95 11.47 -4.81
CA TYR A 52 -9.28 11.82 -4.37
C TYR A 52 -10.15 10.58 -4.18
N LYS A 53 -11.36 10.76 -3.69
CA LYS A 53 -12.36 9.69 -3.55
C LYS A 53 -12.45 8.80 -4.81
N GLY A 54 -12.34 7.50 -4.63
CA GLY A 54 -12.32 6.50 -5.68
C GLY A 54 -10.95 6.28 -6.35
N ASP A 55 -9.96 7.15 -6.10
CA ASP A 55 -8.63 6.93 -6.63
C ASP A 55 -7.90 5.79 -5.92
N CYS A 56 -7.13 5.03 -6.71
CA CYS A 56 -6.24 3.99 -6.23
C CYS A 56 -4.82 4.24 -6.75
N ALA A 57 -3.82 4.03 -5.92
CA ALA A 57 -2.43 4.16 -6.32
C ALA A 57 -1.54 3.12 -5.68
N PHE A 58 -0.45 2.78 -6.36
CA PHE A 58 0.65 1.99 -5.84
C PHE A 58 1.85 2.89 -5.60
N ILE A 59 2.41 2.85 -4.39
CA ILE A 59 3.55 3.65 -3.96
C ILE A 59 4.73 2.71 -3.75
N ARG A 60 5.86 3.03 -4.40
CA ARG A 60 7.06 2.19 -4.33
C ARG A 60 7.92 2.51 -3.10
N LYS A 61 8.55 1.48 -2.55
CA LYS A 61 9.41 1.57 -1.37
C LYS A 61 10.67 2.44 -1.55
N ASP A 62 11.25 2.44 -2.74
CA ASP A 62 12.59 3.01 -2.99
C ASP A 62 12.62 4.55 -3.04
N PHE A 63 11.48 5.19 -2.80
CA PHE A 63 11.33 6.63 -2.90
C PHE A 63 10.84 7.22 -1.59
N SER A 64 11.57 8.21 -1.10
CA SER A 64 11.09 9.05 -0.01
C SER A 64 10.00 9.97 -0.55
N VAL A 65 8.77 9.74 -0.12
CA VAL A 65 7.62 10.58 -0.46
C VAL A 65 7.05 11.22 0.80
N GLN A 66 6.67 12.47 0.70
CA GLN A 66 5.96 13.19 1.75
C GLN A 66 4.45 13.08 1.46
N MET A 67 3.68 12.62 2.44
CA MET A 67 2.24 12.49 2.31
C MET A 67 1.53 13.47 3.22
N THR A 68 0.60 14.24 2.67
CA THR A 68 -0.29 15.13 3.41
C THR A 68 -1.72 14.67 3.25
N LYS A 69 -2.38 14.37 4.36
CA LYS A 69 -3.76 13.91 4.45
C LYS A 69 -4.64 15.07 4.87
N GLN A 70 -5.72 15.33 4.15
CA GLN A 70 -6.61 16.46 4.45
C GLN A 70 -8.07 16.15 4.11
N ALA A 71 -8.95 16.84 4.85
CA ALA A 71 -10.38 16.82 4.55
C ALA A 71 -10.62 17.54 3.21
N ARG A 72 -11.65 17.12 2.49
CA ARG A 72 -12.10 17.74 1.24
C ARG A 72 -13.62 17.65 1.10
N ASP A 73 -14.23 18.69 0.53
CA ASP A 73 -15.67 18.76 0.24
C ASP A 73 -16.55 18.46 1.47
N GLY A 74 -16.09 18.83 2.68
CA GLY A 74 -16.76 18.55 3.95
C GLY A 74 -16.57 17.13 4.49
N GLU A 75 -15.94 16.23 3.71
CA GLU A 75 -15.65 14.85 4.14
C GLU A 75 -14.24 14.77 4.74
N GLN A 76 -14.14 14.06 5.88
CA GLN A 76 -12.86 13.78 6.52
C GLN A 76 -12.03 12.79 5.68
N PHE A 77 -10.70 12.82 5.86
CA PHE A 77 -9.82 11.86 5.19
C PHE A 77 -10.14 10.44 5.63
N LYS A 78 -10.37 9.55 4.66
CA LYS A 78 -10.55 8.11 4.87
C LYS A 78 -9.92 7.33 3.72
N ALA A 79 -9.00 6.43 4.04
CA ALA A 79 -8.33 5.58 3.07
C ALA A 79 -7.91 4.23 3.67
N ILE A 80 -7.85 3.19 2.86
CA ILE A 80 -7.24 1.91 3.21
C ILE A 80 -5.88 1.80 2.53
N PHE A 81 -4.87 1.39 3.30
CA PHE A 81 -3.54 1.05 2.82
C PHE A 81 -3.29 -0.44 2.96
N LEU A 82 -2.91 -1.09 1.87
CA LEU A 82 -2.36 -2.44 1.85
C LEU A 82 -0.84 -2.34 1.77
N MET A 83 -0.15 -2.76 2.82
CA MET A 83 1.29 -2.64 2.95
C MET A 83 1.96 -4.01 2.79
N PHE A 84 2.75 -4.18 1.73
CA PHE A 84 3.43 -5.44 1.43
C PHE A 84 4.85 -5.42 1.99
N THR A 85 5.15 -6.30 2.95
CA THR A 85 6.52 -6.48 3.43
C THR A 85 7.41 -7.17 2.39
N THR A 86 8.70 -6.96 2.48
CA THR A 86 9.67 -7.64 1.59
C THR A 86 9.58 -9.16 1.73
N LYS A 87 9.37 -9.66 2.96
CA LYS A 87 9.22 -11.10 3.21
C LYS A 87 7.99 -11.65 2.50
N PHE A 88 6.81 -11.03 2.67
CA PHE A 88 5.59 -11.44 1.98
C PHE A 88 5.76 -11.46 0.45
N LEU A 89 6.40 -10.43 -0.12
CA LEU A 89 6.64 -10.36 -1.56
C LEU A 89 7.61 -11.43 -2.06
N ARG A 90 8.67 -11.76 -1.29
CA ARG A 90 9.60 -12.85 -1.63
C ARG A 90 8.91 -14.22 -1.58
N ASP A 91 8.14 -14.48 -0.51
CA ASP A 91 7.41 -15.73 -0.35
C ASP A 91 6.38 -15.91 -1.48
N PHE A 92 5.67 -14.84 -1.84
CA PHE A 92 4.75 -14.83 -2.97
C PHE A 92 5.47 -15.07 -4.31
N TYR A 93 6.60 -14.38 -4.57
CA TYR A 93 7.38 -14.55 -5.80
C TYR A 93 7.90 -15.98 -5.99
N ASN A 94 8.30 -16.62 -4.88
CA ASN A 94 8.77 -18.01 -4.91
C ASN A 94 7.67 -19.02 -5.24
N GLN A 95 6.41 -18.66 -5.01
CA GLN A 95 5.23 -19.49 -5.33
C GLN A 95 4.66 -19.22 -6.72
N LEU A 96 5.09 -18.13 -7.38
CA LEU A 96 4.65 -17.82 -8.74
C LEU A 96 5.23 -18.84 -9.72
N ASP A 97 4.36 -19.25 -10.66
CA ASP A 97 4.82 -19.95 -11.85
C ASP A 97 5.68 -19.00 -12.69
N LYS A 98 6.96 -19.36 -12.87
CA LYS A 98 7.94 -18.53 -13.59
C LYS A 98 7.55 -18.29 -15.05
N ASP A 99 6.77 -19.16 -15.65
CA ASP A 99 6.30 -19.02 -17.02
C ASP A 99 5.21 -17.93 -17.13
N THR A 100 4.56 -17.57 -16.04
CA THR A 100 3.55 -16.49 -15.99
C THR A 100 4.16 -15.11 -15.81
N ILE A 101 5.46 -15.02 -15.46
CA ILE A 101 6.13 -13.73 -15.25
C ILE A 101 6.43 -13.08 -16.60
N PRO A 102 5.95 -11.85 -16.87
CA PRO A 102 6.18 -11.19 -18.14
C PRO A 102 7.66 -10.91 -18.38
N LYS A 103 8.24 -11.54 -19.43
CA LYS A 103 9.67 -11.39 -19.77
C LYS A 103 10.04 -9.98 -20.22
N GLU A 104 9.07 -9.21 -20.74
CA GLU A 104 9.26 -7.85 -21.25
C GLU A 104 8.90 -6.76 -20.23
N ALA A 105 8.64 -7.11 -18.97
CA ALA A 105 8.30 -6.15 -17.95
C ALA A 105 9.47 -5.19 -17.70
N LYS A 106 9.22 -3.89 -17.84
CA LYS A 106 10.20 -2.84 -17.57
C LYS A 106 9.91 -2.19 -16.23
N ARG A 107 10.98 -1.97 -15.45
CA ARG A 107 10.86 -1.24 -14.18
C ARG A 107 10.38 0.19 -14.45
N GLU A 108 9.26 0.57 -13.81
CA GLU A 108 8.81 1.96 -13.79
C GLU A 108 9.80 2.82 -13.00
N LYS A 109 10.13 4.00 -13.52
CA LYS A 109 11.07 4.94 -12.86
C LYS A 109 10.35 5.91 -11.91
N VAL A 110 9.06 5.75 -11.72
CA VAL A 110 8.23 6.63 -10.88
C VAL A 110 7.95 5.99 -9.53
N SER A 111 7.89 6.81 -8.49
CA SER A 111 7.56 6.38 -7.12
C SER A 111 6.09 6.02 -6.95
N LEU A 112 5.23 6.66 -7.73
CA LEU A 112 3.79 6.53 -7.67
C LEU A 112 3.22 6.10 -9.01
N CYS A 113 2.44 5.03 -9.02
CA CYS A 113 1.64 4.59 -10.15
C CYS A 113 0.16 4.72 -9.78
N LYS A 114 -0.54 5.70 -10.37
CA LYS A 114 -1.99 5.81 -10.24
C LYS A 114 -2.63 4.67 -11.03
N LEU A 115 -3.50 3.91 -10.38
CA LEU A 115 -4.20 2.77 -10.97
C LEU A 115 -5.58 3.22 -11.46
N PRO A 116 -6.15 2.54 -12.48
CA PRO A 116 -7.51 2.83 -12.92
C PRO A 116 -8.51 2.67 -11.76
N SER A 117 -9.20 3.74 -11.40
CA SER A 117 -10.11 3.80 -10.26
C SER A 117 -11.46 3.10 -10.52
N ASN A 118 -11.82 2.95 -11.79
CA ASN A 118 -13.10 2.37 -12.21
C ASN A 118 -13.08 0.85 -12.43
N ARG A 119 -12.00 0.17 -12.06
CA ARG A 119 -11.90 -1.29 -12.19
C ARG A 119 -12.71 -1.98 -11.08
N PRO A 120 -13.68 -2.83 -11.44
CA PRO A 120 -14.54 -3.50 -10.46
C PRO A 120 -13.77 -4.38 -9.47
N ASP A 121 -12.68 -5.04 -9.91
CA ASP A 121 -11.83 -5.88 -9.06
C ASP A 121 -11.10 -5.06 -7.97
N ILE A 122 -10.67 -3.85 -8.28
CA ILE A 122 -10.07 -2.94 -7.31
C ILE A 122 -11.12 -2.49 -6.28
N VAL A 123 -12.27 -2.02 -6.75
CA VAL A 123 -13.34 -1.56 -5.87
C VAL A 123 -13.81 -2.68 -4.96
N SER A 124 -14.11 -3.85 -5.52
CA SER A 124 -14.59 -5.02 -4.77
C SER A 124 -13.59 -5.48 -3.70
N LEU A 125 -12.30 -5.50 -4.02
CA LEU A 125 -11.24 -5.82 -3.05
C LEU A 125 -11.33 -4.92 -1.81
N PHE A 126 -11.32 -3.61 -2.01
CA PHE A 126 -11.29 -2.65 -0.89
C PHE A 126 -12.61 -2.61 -0.13
N GLU A 127 -13.76 -2.65 -0.82
CA GLU A 127 -15.08 -2.72 -0.19
C GLU A 127 -15.21 -3.98 0.70
N SER A 128 -14.68 -5.13 0.27
CA SER A 128 -14.70 -6.37 1.06
C SER A 128 -13.88 -6.31 2.35
N MET A 129 -12.96 -5.35 2.48
CA MET A 129 -12.15 -5.13 3.69
C MET A 129 -12.76 -4.09 4.64
N THR A 130 -13.70 -3.28 4.17
CA THR A 130 -14.35 -2.23 4.98
C THR A 130 -14.98 -2.76 6.27
N PRO A 131 -15.66 -3.94 6.29
CA PRO A 131 -16.23 -4.50 7.52
C PRO A 131 -15.21 -4.75 8.63
N TYR A 132 -13.94 -5.05 8.31
CA TYR A 132 -12.90 -5.29 9.31
C TYR A 132 -12.58 -4.07 10.17
N PHE A 133 -12.92 -2.87 9.68
CA PHE A 133 -12.68 -1.60 10.37
C PHE A 133 -13.95 -0.99 10.96
N ASN A 134 -15.11 -1.33 10.41
CA ASN A 134 -16.39 -0.71 10.79
C ASN A 134 -17.23 -1.60 11.72
N SER A 135 -16.80 -2.85 11.95
CA SER A 135 -17.48 -3.79 12.83
C SER A 135 -16.51 -4.37 13.86
N ASN A 136 -17.03 -4.99 14.91
CA ASN A 136 -16.21 -5.71 15.91
C ASN A 136 -15.72 -7.08 15.39
N ILE A 137 -15.87 -7.36 14.10
CA ILE A 137 -15.43 -8.62 13.50
C ILE A 137 -13.95 -8.49 13.15
N GLN A 138 -13.11 -9.22 13.89
CA GLN A 138 -11.69 -9.32 13.59
C GLN A 138 -11.47 -10.44 12.55
N PRO A 139 -10.84 -10.15 11.41
CA PRO A 139 -10.49 -11.19 10.44
C PRO A 139 -9.43 -12.11 11.04
N THR A 140 -9.50 -13.41 10.72
CA THR A 140 -8.40 -14.31 11.05
C THR A 140 -7.17 -13.97 10.22
N ASP A 141 -5.99 -14.32 10.74
CA ASP A 141 -4.71 -14.10 10.06
C ASP A 141 -4.68 -14.69 8.65
N LYS A 142 -5.27 -15.89 8.51
CA LYS A 142 -5.36 -16.57 7.21
C LYS A 142 -6.26 -15.80 6.23
N LEU A 143 -7.33 -15.20 6.72
CA LEU A 143 -8.20 -14.35 5.90
C LEU A 143 -7.50 -13.05 5.48
N LEU A 144 -6.74 -12.42 6.37
CA LEU A 144 -5.91 -11.26 6.03
C LEU A 144 -4.87 -11.62 4.97
N GLN A 145 -4.19 -12.76 5.12
CA GLN A 145 -3.21 -13.23 4.14
C GLN A 145 -3.85 -13.46 2.77
N LEU A 146 -5.05 -14.03 2.71
CA LEU A 146 -5.80 -14.22 1.46
C LEU A 146 -6.13 -12.85 0.81
N LYS A 147 -6.57 -11.87 1.61
CA LYS A 147 -6.87 -10.51 1.10
C LYS A 147 -5.63 -9.80 0.59
N MET A 148 -4.48 -9.97 1.23
CA MET A 148 -3.20 -9.42 0.76
C MET A 148 -2.78 -10.10 -0.55
N THR A 149 -2.93 -11.43 -0.65
CA THR A 149 -2.65 -12.20 -1.86
C THR A 149 -3.56 -11.76 -3.02
N GLU A 150 -4.87 -11.64 -2.77
CA GLU A 150 -5.84 -11.11 -3.74
C GLU A 150 -5.42 -9.70 -4.20
N GLY A 151 -5.09 -8.81 -3.25
CA GLY A 151 -4.64 -7.46 -3.54
C GLY A 151 -3.41 -7.41 -4.43
N LEU A 152 -2.46 -8.31 -4.20
CA LEU A 152 -1.25 -8.40 -5.03
C LEU A 152 -1.56 -8.89 -6.44
N TYR A 153 -2.39 -9.92 -6.62
CA TYR A 153 -2.83 -10.37 -7.95
C TYR A 153 -3.59 -9.28 -8.72
N VAL A 154 -4.53 -8.60 -8.06
CA VAL A 154 -5.27 -7.48 -8.68
C VAL A 154 -4.30 -6.38 -9.14
N LEU A 155 -3.25 -6.10 -8.35
CA LEU A 155 -2.21 -5.13 -8.70
C LEU A 155 -1.41 -5.59 -9.93
N LEU A 156 -0.92 -6.82 -9.93
CA LEU A 156 -0.13 -7.40 -11.02
C LEU A 156 -0.91 -7.46 -12.33
N ASN A 157 -2.22 -7.75 -12.27
CA ASN A 157 -3.12 -7.76 -13.42
C ASN A 157 -3.41 -6.37 -13.99
N THR A 158 -3.02 -5.30 -13.31
CA THR A 158 -3.23 -3.93 -13.79
C THR A 158 -2.20 -3.54 -14.85
N SER A 159 -0.93 -3.92 -14.66
CA SER A 159 0.14 -3.66 -15.62
C SER A 159 1.27 -4.68 -15.48
N LYS A 160 1.74 -5.20 -16.62
CA LYS A 160 2.91 -6.11 -16.64
C LYS A 160 4.18 -5.47 -16.07
N ASN A 161 4.32 -4.16 -16.16
CA ASN A 161 5.49 -3.44 -15.65
C ASN A 161 5.53 -3.42 -14.11
N LEU A 162 4.39 -3.65 -13.43
CA LEU A 162 4.35 -3.75 -11.98
C LEU A 162 5.09 -4.98 -11.46
N TYR A 163 5.17 -6.08 -12.23
CA TYR A 163 6.00 -7.23 -11.86
C TYR A 163 7.46 -6.83 -11.63
N ALA A 164 8.06 -6.10 -12.58
CA ALA A 164 9.45 -5.65 -12.44
C ALA A 164 9.64 -4.63 -11.30
N SER A 165 8.60 -3.84 -10.99
CA SER A 165 8.67 -2.83 -9.94
C SER A 165 8.44 -3.39 -8.54
N ILE A 166 7.55 -4.37 -8.40
CA ILE A 166 7.18 -4.99 -7.11
C ILE A 166 8.23 -5.98 -6.66
N PHE A 167 8.73 -6.82 -7.57
CA PHE A 167 9.68 -7.89 -7.25
C PHE A 167 11.14 -7.49 -7.50
N ASP A 168 11.43 -6.19 -7.54
CA ASP A 168 12.79 -5.71 -7.55
C ASP A 168 13.39 -5.78 -6.14
N PHE A 169 14.24 -6.77 -5.93
CA PHE A 169 14.94 -7.02 -4.66
C PHE A 169 16.44 -6.66 -4.76
N THR A 170 16.83 -5.81 -5.71
CA THR A 170 18.23 -5.52 -6.03
C THR A 170 18.96 -4.68 -4.98
N ASP A 171 18.23 -4.00 -4.08
CA ASP A 171 18.81 -3.23 -2.95
C ASP A 171 18.50 -3.87 -1.57
N PRO A 172 18.86 -5.16 -1.32
CA PRO A 172 18.44 -5.84 -0.08
C PRO A 172 19.09 -5.23 1.18
N TRP A 173 20.32 -4.74 1.09
CA TRP A 173 21.05 -4.23 2.24
C TRP A 173 20.56 -2.88 2.77
N LYS A 174 20.09 -1.99 1.91
CA LYS A 174 19.49 -0.71 2.34
C LYS A 174 18.18 -0.92 3.09
N ILE A 175 17.44 -1.94 2.70
CA ILE A 175 16.14 -2.29 3.27
C ILE A 175 16.33 -2.88 4.66
N ASP A 176 17.28 -3.82 4.81
CA ASP A 176 17.54 -4.51 6.07
C ASP A 176 18.09 -3.55 7.14
N ILE A 177 18.93 -2.57 6.75
CA ILE A 177 19.44 -1.55 7.67
C ILE A 177 18.33 -0.60 8.13
N LEU A 178 17.44 -0.15 7.24
CA LEU A 178 16.33 0.73 7.63
C LEU A 178 15.33 0.00 8.52
N GLU A 179 14.95 -1.24 8.21
CA GLU A 179 14.09 -2.06 9.07
C GLU A 179 14.75 -2.36 10.42
N PHE A 180 16.08 -2.58 10.44
CA PHE A 180 16.85 -2.77 11.66
C PHE A 180 16.87 -1.49 12.51
N LEU A 181 17.10 -0.33 11.89
CA LEU A 181 17.10 0.95 12.59
C LEU A 181 15.71 1.30 13.12
N GLU A 182 14.65 1.13 12.35
CA GLU A 182 13.27 1.36 12.79
C GLU A 182 12.88 0.45 13.97
N ARG A 183 13.33 -0.81 13.99
CA ARG A 183 13.07 -1.74 15.10
C ARG A 183 13.82 -1.42 16.39
N ASN A 184 15.03 -0.86 16.29
CA ASN A 184 15.92 -0.69 17.43
C ASN A 184 15.97 0.75 17.96
N TYR A 185 15.58 1.76 17.19
CA TYR A 185 15.64 3.18 17.58
C TYR A 185 14.29 3.87 17.74
N MET A 186 13.15 3.19 17.52
CA MET A 186 11.83 3.72 17.81
C MET A 186 11.24 3.26 19.15
N ASN A 187 12.06 2.65 20.03
CA ASN A 187 11.66 2.18 21.37
C ASN A 187 12.27 3.02 22.51
N ASP A 188 12.80 4.22 22.22
CA ASP A 188 13.19 5.23 23.22
C ASP A 188 12.21 6.39 23.25
#